data_f853210dc744f3ea26403c8239dd94c4
#
_entry.id   f853210dc744f3ea26403c8239dd94c4
#
_cell.length_a   1.000
_cell.length_b   1.000
_cell.length_c   1.000
_cell.angle_alpha   90.00
_cell.angle_beta   90.00
_cell.angle_gamma   90.00
#
_symmetry.space_group_name_H-M   'P 1'
#
loop_
_entity.id
_entity.type
_entity.pdbx_description
1 polymer ?
#
loop_
_entity_poly.entity_id
_entity_poly.type
_entity_poly.pdbx_seq_one_letter_code
_entity_poly.pdbx_strand_id
1 'polypeptide(L)'
;TSTSALNVTENQEVADFAIGGILGSVLVQITLILGFVALIKGLKIRPSWLNRDGLIMMLSLLLMTFFLISDEGITRLEGIILSSLYIVYISWLLYNRKEIMDEESSGEAESIELRSLSWSGAAYFVMVLIGLALAVFAAHHLVVNASDLAYEMNIPHSIIGTVVSGLGTSLPELTIAFMAAKRSQGVAIGTLIGSNITDPLLSIGIAATVHPLYLTDAGSDMIMLVILPASIISTAVALLLMRTSYEFRKWEGIILIVLYFIFLAVCEYFRRVGF
;
A
#
# COMPACT_ATOMS: atom_id res chain seq x y z
N THR A 1 30.81 20.35 8.49
CA THR A 1 30.85 19.27 7.45
C THR A 1 30.35 17.91 7.99
N SER A 2 30.72 17.50 9.23
CA SER A 2 30.25 16.23 9.80
C SER A 2 28.76 16.22 10.14
N THR A 3 28.24 17.30 10.73
CA THR A 3 26.80 17.38 11.11
C THR A 3 25.86 17.38 9.90
N SER A 4 26.28 18.02 8.80
CA SER A 4 25.46 18.01 7.55
C SER A 4 25.44 16.64 6.89
N ALA A 5 26.57 15.87 6.93
CA ALA A 5 26.60 14.53 6.40
C ALA A 5 25.75 13.56 7.24
N LEU A 6 25.80 13.64 8.57
CA LEU A 6 24.95 12.85 9.47
C LEU A 6 23.47 13.09 9.22
N ASN A 7 23.05 14.35 9.07
CA ASN A 7 21.65 14.68 8.77
C ASN A 7 21.20 14.17 7.38
N VAL A 8 22.10 14.11 6.40
CA VAL A 8 21.77 13.55 5.07
C VAL A 8 21.54 12.05 5.17
N THR A 9 22.43 11.32 5.86
CA THR A 9 22.29 9.86 6.05
C THR A 9 21.01 9.51 6.81
N GLU A 10 20.71 10.22 7.90
CA GLU A 10 19.49 10.02 8.69
C GLU A 10 18.23 10.24 7.84
N ASN A 11 18.20 11.27 7.00
CA ASN A 11 17.09 11.51 6.08
C ASN A 11 16.93 10.42 5.02
N GLN A 12 18.03 9.84 4.53
CA GLN A 12 17.99 8.73 3.57
C GLN A 12 17.49 7.44 4.22
N GLU A 13 17.92 7.12 5.45
CA GLU A 13 17.40 5.96 6.20
C GLU A 13 15.88 6.06 6.45
N VAL A 14 15.38 7.28 6.72
CA VAL A 14 13.93 7.53 6.83
C VAL A 14 13.24 7.33 5.48
N ALA A 15 13.88 7.72 4.37
CA ALA A 15 13.34 7.47 3.02
C ALA A 15 13.31 5.97 2.69
N ASP A 16 14.36 5.22 3.01
CA ASP A 16 14.40 3.76 2.87
C ASP A 16 13.25 3.09 3.63
N PHE A 17 13.05 3.53 4.88
CA PHE A 17 11.95 3.03 5.72
C PHE A 17 10.58 3.37 5.13
N ALA A 18 10.39 4.60 4.66
CA ALA A 18 9.11 5.07 4.11
C ALA A 18 8.76 4.35 2.80
N ILE A 19 9.71 4.29 1.86
CA ILE A 19 9.52 3.62 0.57
C ILE A 19 9.35 2.10 0.78
N GLY A 20 10.21 1.50 1.63
CA GLY A 20 10.07 0.11 2.04
C GLY A 20 8.71 -0.17 2.67
N GLY A 21 8.23 0.71 3.57
CA GLY A 21 6.93 0.59 4.23
C GLY A 21 5.76 0.61 3.25
N ILE A 22 5.77 1.50 2.28
CA ILE A 22 4.73 1.59 1.24
C ILE A 22 4.76 0.35 0.33
N LEU A 23 5.92 -0.07 -0.15
CA LEU A 23 6.04 -1.28 -0.96
C LEU A 23 5.66 -2.54 -0.16
N GLY A 24 6.00 -2.57 1.13
CA GLY A 24 5.58 -3.62 2.05
C GLY A 24 4.07 -3.65 2.27
N SER A 25 3.42 -2.48 2.40
CA SER A 25 1.97 -2.36 2.45
C SER A 25 1.32 -2.94 1.20
N VAL A 26 1.81 -2.57 0.01
CA VAL A 26 1.36 -3.14 -1.28
C VAL A 26 1.48 -4.66 -1.27
N LEU A 27 2.65 -5.21 -0.88
CA LEU A 27 2.86 -6.66 -0.81
C LEU A 27 1.91 -7.34 0.15
N VAL A 28 1.80 -6.86 1.39
CA VAL A 28 0.92 -7.43 2.42
C VAL A 28 -0.54 -7.41 1.96
N GLN A 29 -1.01 -6.31 1.42
CA GLN A 29 -2.41 -6.15 1.00
C GLN A 29 -2.77 -7.06 -0.17
N ILE A 30 -1.92 -7.12 -1.20
CA ILE A 30 -2.18 -7.89 -2.43
C ILE A 30 -1.91 -9.40 -2.26
N THR A 31 -1.04 -9.78 -1.33
CA THR A 31 -0.72 -11.20 -1.11
C THR A 31 -1.38 -11.75 0.14
N LEU A 32 -0.99 -11.27 1.32
CA LEU A 32 -1.42 -11.85 2.58
C LEU A 32 -2.90 -11.55 2.87
N ILE A 33 -3.32 -10.27 2.78
CA ILE A 33 -4.68 -9.87 3.14
C ILE A 33 -5.68 -10.37 2.11
N LEU A 34 -5.43 -10.09 0.82
CA LEU A 34 -6.31 -10.54 -0.25
C LEU A 34 -6.40 -12.07 -0.29
N GLY A 35 -5.25 -12.76 -0.13
CA GLY A 35 -5.19 -14.22 -0.05
C GLY A 35 -5.99 -14.78 1.13
N PHE A 36 -5.88 -14.17 2.30
CA PHE A 36 -6.60 -14.58 3.50
C PHE A 36 -8.11 -14.37 3.35
N VAL A 37 -8.54 -13.23 2.82
CA VAL A 37 -9.96 -12.95 2.58
C VAL A 37 -10.54 -13.91 1.53
N ALA A 38 -9.81 -14.20 0.46
CA ALA A 38 -10.20 -15.17 -0.57
C ALA A 38 -10.34 -16.60 -0.01
N LEU A 39 -9.45 -17.00 0.90
CA LEU A 39 -9.48 -18.31 1.56
C LEU A 39 -10.74 -18.52 2.39
N ILE A 40 -11.22 -17.47 3.07
CA ILE A 40 -12.38 -17.59 3.97
C ILE A 40 -13.69 -17.67 3.20
N LYS A 41 -13.87 -16.83 2.18
CA LYS A 41 -15.20 -16.69 1.56
C LYS A 41 -15.23 -16.81 0.03
N GLY A 42 -14.07 -16.79 -0.63
CA GLY A 42 -14.02 -16.50 -2.07
C GLY A 42 -14.46 -15.05 -2.33
N LEU A 43 -13.98 -14.45 -3.38
CA LEU A 43 -14.32 -13.06 -3.72
C LEU A 43 -14.74 -12.99 -5.18
N LYS A 44 -15.96 -12.56 -5.44
CA LYS A 44 -16.41 -12.24 -6.80
C LYS A 44 -15.87 -10.87 -7.20
N ILE A 45 -15.28 -10.79 -8.36
CA ILE A 45 -14.63 -9.59 -8.88
C ILE A 45 -15.43 -9.11 -10.08
N ARG A 46 -15.77 -7.83 -10.09
CA ARG A 46 -16.42 -7.26 -11.27
C ARG A 46 -15.37 -6.93 -12.33
N PRO A 47 -15.61 -7.29 -13.60
CA PRO A 47 -14.69 -6.98 -14.68
C PRO A 47 -14.36 -5.48 -14.81
N SER A 48 -15.34 -4.60 -14.51
CA SER A 48 -15.16 -3.15 -14.52
C SER A 48 -14.10 -2.68 -13.51
N TRP A 49 -14.08 -3.25 -12.29
CA TRP A 49 -13.07 -2.91 -11.28
C TRP A 49 -11.68 -3.34 -11.70
N LEU A 50 -11.54 -4.55 -12.23
CA LEU A 50 -10.25 -5.06 -12.67
C LEU A 50 -9.69 -4.24 -13.83
N ASN A 51 -10.53 -3.94 -14.84
CA ASN A 51 -10.10 -3.21 -16.02
C ASN A 51 -9.83 -1.73 -15.75
N ARG A 52 -10.49 -1.13 -14.77
CA ARG A 52 -10.32 0.27 -14.37
C ARG A 52 -9.29 0.39 -13.25
N ASP A 53 -9.67 -0.05 -12.06
CA ASP A 53 -8.89 0.22 -10.84
C ASP A 53 -7.67 -0.70 -10.73
N GLY A 54 -7.78 -1.95 -11.17
CA GLY A 54 -6.64 -2.87 -11.24
C GLY A 54 -5.55 -2.39 -12.21
N LEU A 55 -5.96 -1.83 -13.36
CA LEU A 55 -5.00 -1.24 -14.30
C LEU A 55 -4.34 0.00 -13.70
N ILE A 56 -5.10 0.90 -13.09
CA ILE A 56 -4.55 2.11 -12.46
C ILE A 56 -3.62 1.74 -11.30
N MET A 57 -3.96 0.73 -10.50
CA MET A 57 -3.09 0.21 -9.44
C MET A 57 -1.74 -0.26 -9.99
N MET A 58 -1.73 -1.04 -11.07
CA MET A 58 -0.49 -1.48 -11.71
C MET A 58 0.29 -0.30 -12.29
N LEU A 59 -0.38 0.62 -12.98
CA LEU A 59 0.26 1.80 -13.57
C LEU A 59 0.84 2.73 -12.51
N SER A 60 0.16 2.91 -11.37
CA SER A 60 0.68 3.74 -10.27
C SER A 60 1.96 3.15 -9.67
N LEU A 61 2.00 1.83 -9.48
CA LEU A 61 3.20 1.14 -9.01
C LEU A 61 4.33 1.22 -10.03
N LEU A 62 4.06 1.01 -11.31
CA LEU A 62 5.06 1.11 -12.38
C LEU A 62 5.59 2.54 -12.56
N LEU A 63 4.74 3.56 -12.42
CA LEU A 63 5.16 4.96 -12.50
C LEU A 63 6.05 5.34 -11.32
N MET A 64 5.67 4.95 -10.11
CA MET A 64 6.53 5.15 -8.93
C MET A 64 7.87 4.42 -9.11
N THR A 65 7.84 3.19 -9.62
CA THR A 65 9.05 2.41 -9.97
C THR A 65 9.94 3.16 -10.96
N PHE A 66 9.35 3.70 -12.02
CA PHE A 66 10.09 4.43 -13.05
C PHE A 66 10.82 5.64 -12.45
N PHE A 67 10.17 6.44 -11.63
CA PHE A 67 10.81 7.57 -10.95
C PHE A 67 11.89 7.10 -9.98
N LEU A 68 11.62 6.08 -9.21
CA LEU A 68 12.57 5.54 -8.23
C LEU A 68 13.87 5.04 -8.89
N ILE A 69 13.77 4.42 -10.07
CA ILE A 69 14.95 3.93 -10.82
C ILE A 69 15.70 5.11 -11.49
N SER A 70 15.00 6.17 -11.90
CA SER A 70 15.61 7.27 -12.64
C SER A 70 16.65 8.04 -11.82
N ASP A 71 16.36 8.32 -10.56
CA ASP A 71 17.16 9.19 -9.69
C ASP A 71 17.58 8.54 -8.35
N GLU A 72 17.48 7.20 -8.24
CA GLU A 72 17.70 6.44 -6.99
C GLU A 72 16.90 7.02 -5.81
N GLY A 73 15.70 7.52 -6.13
CA GLY A 73 14.83 8.20 -5.18
C GLY A 73 13.64 8.83 -5.88
N ILE A 74 12.94 9.71 -5.18
CA ILE A 74 11.82 10.48 -5.74
C ILE A 74 12.02 11.95 -5.44
N THR A 75 12.16 12.74 -6.49
CA THR A 75 12.33 14.18 -6.42
C THR A 75 11.03 14.90 -6.07
N ARG A 76 11.10 16.19 -5.69
CA ARG A 76 9.90 17.01 -5.44
C ARG A 76 8.97 17.11 -6.65
N LEU A 77 9.54 17.23 -7.84
CA LEU A 77 8.75 17.34 -9.07
C LEU A 77 7.96 16.07 -9.34
N GLU A 78 8.60 14.93 -9.19
CA GLU A 78 7.98 13.62 -9.33
C GLU A 78 6.90 13.39 -8.27
N GLY A 79 7.14 13.82 -7.01
CA GLY A 79 6.15 13.82 -5.94
C GLY A 79 4.91 14.63 -6.29
N ILE A 80 5.09 15.84 -6.88
CA ILE A 80 3.98 16.67 -7.35
C ILE A 80 3.22 15.97 -8.49
N ILE A 81 3.92 15.33 -9.43
CA ILE A 81 3.31 14.59 -10.53
C ILE A 81 2.45 13.44 -9.97
N LEU A 82 3.01 12.60 -9.08
CA LEU A 82 2.29 11.48 -8.46
C LEU A 82 1.03 11.96 -7.74
N SER A 83 1.16 12.97 -6.87
CA SER A 83 0.03 13.54 -6.13
C SER A 83 -1.03 14.15 -7.04
N SER A 84 -0.62 14.84 -8.10
CA SER A 84 -1.53 15.42 -9.08
C SER A 84 -2.31 14.35 -9.83
N LEU A 85 -1.68 13.26 -10.23
CA LEU A 85 -2.34 12.12 -10.88
C LEU A 85 -3.38 11.48 -9.96
N TYR A 86 -3.09 11.37 -8.66
CA TYR A 86 -4.07 10.89 -7.70
C TYR A 86 -5.30 11.82 -7.62
N ILE A 87 -5.08 13.14 -7.56
CA ILE A 87 -6.17 14.13 -7.53
C ILE A 87 -7.02 14.03 -8.82
N VAL A 88 -6.38 13.88 -9.98
CA VAL A 88 -7.08 13.67 -11.25
C VAL A 88 -7.90 12.39 -11.21
N TYR A 89 -7.34 11.29 -10.74
CA TYR A 89 -8.03 10.00 -10.61
C TYR A 89 -9.26 10.09 -9.70
N ILE A 90 -9.12 10.67 -8.51
CA ILE A 90 -10.25 10.84 -7.57
C ILE A 90 -11.31 11.79 -8.13
N SER A 91 -10.88 12.88 -8.77
CA SER A 91 -11.82 13.82 -9.41
C SER A 91 -12.63 13.15 -10.52
N TRP A 92 -11.99 12.30 -11.31
CA TRP A 92 -12.64 11.51 -12.35
C TRP A 92 -13.63 10.50 -11.75
N LEU A 93 -13.26 9.79 -10.67
CA LEU A 93 -14.17 8.88 -9.95
C LEU A 93 -15.41 9.62 -9.42
N LEU A 94 -15.21 10.80 -8.82
CA LEU A 94 -16.30 11.61 -8.28
C LEU A 94 -17.21 12.15 -9.36
N TYR A 95 -16.66 12.54 -10.52
CA TYR A 95 -17.44 13.01 -11.66
C TYR A 95 -18.33 11.89 -12.24
N ASN A 96 -17.78 10.68 -12.39
CA ASN A 96 -18.50 9.53 -12.95
C ASN A 96 -19.21 8.68 -11.87
N ARG A 97 -19.32 9.16 -10.63
CA ARG A 97 -19.84 8.38 -9.50
C ARG A 97 -21.20 7.74 -9.72
N LYS A 98 -22.11 8.42 -10.46
CA LYS A 98 -23.45 7.92 -10.73
C LYS A 98 -23.40 6.69 -11.64
N GLU A 99 -22.67 6.77 -12.74
CA GLU A 99 -22.48 5.67 -13.68
C GLU A 99 -21.84 4.46 -13.00
N ILE A 100 -20.81 4.72 -12.18
CA ILE A 100 -20.13 3.69 -11.39
C ILE A 100 -21.09 3.04 -10.38
N MET A 101 -21.90 3.83 -9.67
CA MET A 101 -22.88 3.31 -8.71
C MET A 101 -24.01 2.54 -9.39
N ASP A 102 -24.45 2.97 -10.58
CA ASP A 102 -25.49 2.27 -11.35
C ASP A 102 -24.97 0.91 -11.85
N GLU A 103 -23.71 0.84 -12.29
CA GLU A 103 -23.04 -0.43 -12.58
C GLU A 103 -22.90 -1.32 -11.33
N GLU A 104 -22.67 -0.72 -10.18
CA GLU A 104 -22.53 -1.43 -8.89
C GLU A 104 -23.89 -1.89 -8.34
N SER A 105 -24.96 -1.12 -8.52
CA SER A 105 -26.29 -1.45 -8.02
C SER A 105 -26.99 -2.54 -8.83
N SER A 106 -26.60 -2.75 -10.08
CA SER A 106 -27.14 -3.85 -10.93
C SER A 106 -26.72 -5.25 -10.48
N GLY A 107 -25.85 -5.37 -9.49
CA GLY A 107 -25.42 -6.63 -8.86
C GLY A 107 -25.59 -6.56 -7.34
N GLU A 108 -26.74 -7.02 -6.83
CA GLU A 108 -27.02 -7.21 -5.40
C GLU A 108 -26.40 -6.12 -4.49
N ALA A 109 -27.02 -4.94 -4.47
CA ALA A 109 -26.77 -3.95 -3.43
C ALA A 109 -27.30 -4.51 -2.11
N GLU A 110 -26.48 -5.28 -1.40
CA GLU A 110 -26.66 -5.50 0.01
C GLU A 110 -26.39 -4.14 0.68
N SER A 111 -27.46 -3.40 0.90
CA SER A 111 -27.41 -2.11 1.59
C SER A 111 -26.72 -2.32 2.91
N ILE A 112 -25.49 -1.79 3.03
CA ILE A 112 -24.90 -1.61 4.34
C ILE A 112 -25.82 -0.60 5.03
N GLU A 113 -26.73 -1.08 5.86
CA GLU A 113 -27.37 -0.23 6.87
C GLU A 113 -26.23 0.32 7.74
N LEU A 114 -25.69 1.45 7.33
CA LEU A 114 -24.94 2.33 8.22
C LEU A 114 -25.96 2.71 9.30
N ARG A 115 -25.91 1.97 10.40
CA ARG A 115 -26.64 2.32 11.61
C ARG A 115 -26.25 3.77 11.89
N SER A 116 -27.15 4.68 11.57
CA SER A 116 -26.90 6.10 11.68
C SER A 116 -26.61 6.42 13.14
N LEU A 117 -25.32 6.45 13.52
CA LEU A 117 -24.92 7.19 14.69
C LEU A 117 -25.24 8.66 14.36
N SER A 118 -26.33 9.16 14.88
CA SER A 118 -26.78 10.54 14.67
C SER A 118 -25.95 11.48 15.57
N TRP A 119 -24.67 11.57 15.24
CA TRP A 119 -23.79 12.55 15.88
C TRP A 119 -23.82 13.84 15.04
N SER A 120 -23.68 14.98 15.70
CA SER A 120 -23.58 16.26 14.98
C SER A 120 -22.33 16.30 14.08
N GLY A 121 -22.37 17.01 12.96
CA GLY A 121 -21.21 17.17 12.08
C GLY A 121 -19.95 17.65 12.79
N ALA A 122 -20.13 18.49 13.84
CA ALA A 122 -19.02 18.93 14.71
C ALA A 122 -18.36 17.77 15.46
N ALA A 123 -19.14 16.79 15.93
CA ALA A 123 -18.58 15.63 16.64
C ALA A 123 -17.74 14.74 15.70
N TYR A 124 -18.20 14.53 14.46
CA TYR A 124 -17.41 13.82 13.44
C TYR A 124 -16.12 14.57 13.12
N PHE A 125 -16.16 15.89 12.98
CA PHE A 125 -14.98 16.70 12.73
C PHE A 125 -13.94 16.59 13.87
N VAL A 126 -14.38 16.67 15.12
CA VAL A 126 -13.50 16.48 16.29
C VAL A 126 -12.92 15.07 16.32
N MET A 127 -13.72 14.03 16.03
CA MET A 127 -13.21 12.65 15.96
C MET A 127 -12.14 12.47 14.87
N VAL A 128 -12.32 13.10 13.71
CA VAL A 128 -11.31 13.07 12.63
C VAL A 128 -10.01 13.76 13.08
N LEU A 129 -10.10 14.93 13.73
CA LEU A 129 -8.90 15.61 14.23
C LEU A 129 -8.17 14.81 15.32
N ILE A 130 -8.90 14.19 16.25
CA ILE A 130 -8.31 13.32 17.27
C ILE A 130 -7.66 12.11 16.61
N GLY A 131 -8.35 11.45 15.65
CA GLY A 131 -7.83 10.31 14.91
C GLY A 131 -6.54 10.68 14.16
N LEU A 132 -6.52 11.83 13.50
CA LEU A 132 -5.33 12.33 12.79
C LEU A 132 -4.17 12.60 13.74
N ALA A 133 -4.42 13.26 14.90
CA ALA A 133 -3.40 13.51 15.90
C ALA A 133 -2.81 12.21 16.46
N LEU A 134 -3.65 11.21 16.75
CA LEU A 134 -3.22 9.89 17.20
C LEU A 134 -2.43 9.15 16.12
N ALA A 135 -2.84 9.25 14.86
CA ALA A 135 -2.13 8.64 13.74
C ALA A 135 -0.71 9.24 13.58
N VAL A 136 -0.58 10.57 13.64
CA VAL A 136 0.73 11.25 13.58
C VAL A 136 1.61 10.85 14.77
N PHE A 137 1.04 10.80 15.97
CA PHE A 137 1.77 10.36 17.16
C PHE A 137 2.25 8.89 17.03
N ALA A 138 1.36 7.99 16.59
CA ALA A 138 1.69 6.59 16.39
C ALA A 138 2.74 6.40 15.29
N ALA A 139 2.64 7.14 14.18
CA ALA A 139 3.60 7.10 13.09
C ALA A 139 5.00 7.53 13.54
N HIS A 140 5.10 8.62 14.33
CA HIS A 140 6.38 9.05 14.90
C HIS A 140 7.03 7.95 15.74
N HIS A 141 6.29 7.35 16.66
CA HIS A 141 6.81 6.26 17.50
C HIS A 141 7.13 4.99 16.69
N LEU A 142 6.36 4.70 15.64
CA LEU A 142 6.64 3.57 14.75
C LEU A 142 8.01 3.76 14.08
N VAL A 143 8.26 4.94 13.48
CA VAL A 143 9.54 5.22 12.80
C VAL A 143 10.70 5.13 13.77
N VAL A 144 10.62 5.79 14.95
CA VAL A 144 11.70 5.77 15.95
C VAL A 144 12.01 4.35 16.41
N ASN A 145 11.00 3.61 16.89
CA ASN A 145 11.22 2.26 17.40
C ASN A 145 11.66 1.26 16.31
N ALA A 146 11.18 1.43 15.08
CA ALA A 146 11.60 0.58 13.97
C ALA A 146 13.03 0.89 13.55
N SER A 147 13.47 2.15 13.57
CA SER A 147 14.86 2.53 13.32
C SER A 147 15.78 1.97 14.41
N ASP A 148 15.41 2.09 15.69
CA ASP A 148 16.19 1.50 16.81
C ASP A 148 16.32 -0.02 16.62
N LEU A 149 15.23 -0.71 16.26
CA LEU A 149 15.22 -2.14 15.99
C LEU A 149 16.15 -2.51 14.82
N ALA A 150 16.13 -1.70 13.74
CA ALA A 150 17.00 -1.89 12.59
C ALA A 150 18.49 -1.84 13.00
N TYR A 151 18.87 -0.84 13.80
CA TYR A 151 20.23 -0.70 14.34
C TYR A 151 20.62 -1.87 15.25
N GLU A 152 19.79 -2.23 16.23
CA GLU A 152 20.06 -3.31 17.18
C GLU A 152 20.22 -4.68 16.49
N MET A 153 19.41 -4.94 15.47
CA MET A 153 19.41 -6.21 14.73
C MET A 153 20.37 -6.20 13.52
N ASN A 154 20.98 -5.07 13.21
CA ASN A 154 21.81 -4.87 12.01
C ASN A 154 21.06 -5.29 10.73
N ILE A 155 19.82 -4.80 10.59
CA ILE A 155 18.91 -5.04 9.46
C ILE A 155 18.75 -3.74 8.69
N PRO A 156 18.79 -3.74 7.34
CA PRO A 156 18.51 -2.56 6.53
C PRO A 156 17.14 -1.95 6.84
N HIS A 157 17.06 -0.62 6.93
CA HIS A 157 15.82 0.12 7.22
C HIS A 157 14.71 -0.17 6.21
N SER A 158 15.08 -0.44 4.95
CA SER A 158 14.14 -0.86 3.89
C SER A 158 13.42 -2.18 4.22
N ILE A 159 14.13 -3.16 4.80
CA ILE A 159 13.51 -4.44 5.21
C ILE A 159 12.58 -4.23 6.41
N ILE A 160 13.02 -3.49 7.43
CA ILE A 160 12.18 -3.18 8.60
C ILE A 160 10.94 -2.40 8.15
N GLY A 161 11.11 -1.40 7.29
CA GLY A 161 9.99 -0.68 6.67
C GLY A 161 9.02 -1.63 5.98
N THR A 162 9.53 -2.49 5.12
CA THR A 162 8.71 -3.40 4.32
C THR A 162 7.97 -4.43 5.18
N VAL A 163 8.64 -5.06 6.14
CA VAL A 163 8.04 -6.16 6.91
C VAL A 163 7.25 -5.64 8.10
N VAL A 164 7.83 -4.76 8.92
CA VAL A 164 7.19 -4.31 10.17
C VAL A 164 6.19 -3.20 9.90
N SER A 165 6.62 -2.14 9.19
CA SER A 165 5.73 -1.02 8.88
C SER A 165 4.65 -1.43 7.87
N GLY A 166 5.03 -2.14 6.81
CA GLY A 166 4.07 -2.61 5.80
C GLY A 166 2.96 -3.48 6.39
N LEU A 167 3.31 -4.42 7.28
CA LEU A 167 2.30 -5.22 8.00
C LEU A 167 1.48 -4.37 8.96
N GLY A 168 2.13 -3.54 9.77
CA GLY A 168 1.47 -2.72 10.79
C GLY A 168 0.49 -1.72 10.21
N THR A 169 0.87 -1.00 9.16
CA THR A 169 0.01 -0.02 8.48
C THR A 169 -1.14 -0.66 7.71
N SER A 170 -1.03 -1.94 7.33
CA SER A 170 -2.08 -2.68 6.63
C SER A 170 -3.09 -3.38 7.55
N LEU A 171 -2.94 -3.31 8.88
CA LEU A 171 -3.91 -3.90 9.83
C LEU A 171 -5.31 -3.28 9.75
N PRO A 172 -5.49 -1.96 9.57
CA PRO A 172 -6.80 -1.37 9.34
C PRO A 172 -7.48 -1.94 8.08
N GLU A 173 -6.74 -2.04 6.97
CA GLU A 173 -7.22 -2.61 5.71
C GLU A 173 -7.62 -4.08 5.86
N LEU A 174 -6.82 -4.87 6.59
CA LEU A 174 -7.18 -6.25 6.93
C LEU A 174 -8.52 -6.31 7.68
N THR A 175 -8.69 -5.44 8.68
CA THR A 175 -9.91 -5.40 9.48
C THR A 175 -11.12 -5.02 8.62
N ILE A 176 -11.00 -3.97 7.81
CA ILE A 176 -12.06 -3.49 6.92
C ILE A 176 -12.38 -4.57 5.87
N ALA A 177 -11.37 -5.09 5.17
CA ALA A 177 -11.56 -6.09 4.13
C ALA A 177 -12.20 -7.37 4.69
N PHE A 178 -11.78 -7.83 5.86
CA PHE A 178 -12.35 -9.02 6.52
C PHE A 178 -13.81 -8.81 6.95
N MET A 179 -14.12 -7.66 7.54
CA MET A 179 -15.49 -7.32 7.95
C MET A 179 -16.40 -7.11 6.73
N ALA A 180 -15.90 -6.43 5.72
CA ALA A 180 -16.62 -6.14 4.49
C ALA A 180 -16.86 -7.40 3.65
N ALA A 181 -15.92 -8.33 3.59
CA ALA A 181 -16.06 -9.58 2.81
C ALA A 181 -17.29 -10.42 3.19
N LYS A 182 -17.80 -10.24 4.42
CA LYS A 182 -19.02 -10.90 4.90
C LYS A 182 -20.29 -10.19 4.44
N ARG A 183 -20.23 -8.91 4.12
CA ARG A 183 -21.39 -8.04 3.84
C ARG A 183 -21.37 -7.47 2.42
N SER A 184 -20.22 -7.01 1.96
CA SER A 184 -20.02 -6.44 0.63
C SER A 184 -18.63 -6.75 0.10
N GLN A 185 -18.56 -7.65 -0.86
CA GLN A 185 -17.28 -8.05 -1.48
C GLN A 185 -16.65 -6.88 -2.24
N GLY A 186 -17.48 -5.98 -2.79
CA GLY A 186 -17.02 -4.76 -3.45
C GLY A 186 -16.25 -3.83 -2.53
N VAL A 187 -16.72 -3.63 -1.30
CA VAL A 187 -16.01 -2.82 -0.31
C VAL A 187 -14.70 -3.49 0.10
N ALA A 188 -14.67 -4.82 0.25
CA ALA A 188 -13.44 -5.52 0.60
C ALA A 188 -12.36 -5.37 -0.47
N ILE A 189 -12.71 -5.59 -1.75
CA ILE A 189 -11.78 -5.46 -2.87
C ILE A 189 -11.41 -3.99 -3.11
N GLY A 190 -12.41 -3.10 -3.07
CA GLY A 190 -12.20 -1.67 -3.27
C GLY A 190 -11.27 -1.04 -2.24
N THR A 191 -11.33 -1.48 -0.97
CA THR A 191 -10.39 -1.06 0.07
C THR A 191 -8.96 -1.44 -0.29
N LEU A 192 -8.71 -2.69 -0.67
CA LEU A 192 -7.36 -3.17 -0.99
C LEU A 192 -6.80 -2.55 -2.27
N ILE A 193 -7.58 -2.51 -3.35
CA ILE A 193 -7.13 -1.88 -4.61
C ILE A 193 -6.95 -0.37 -4.40
N GLY A 194 -7.87 0.28 -3.71
CA GLY A 194 -7.83 1.72 -3.45
C GLY A 194 -6.59 2.13 -2.66
N SER A 195 -6.25 1.43 -1.58
CA SER A 195 -5.02 1.69 -0.81
C SER A 195 -3.78 1.53 -1.69
N ASN A 196 -3.72 0.48 -2.51
CA ASN A 196 -2.59 0.23 -3.42
C ASN A 196 -2.46 1.22 -4.58
N ILE A 197 -3.48 2.05 -4.84
CA ILE A 197 -3.39 3.23 -5.70
C ILE A 197 -2.95 4.45 -4.90
N THR A 198 -3.53 4.62 -3.70
CA THR A 198 -3.27 5.77 -2.81
C THR A 198 -1.82 5.79 -2.33
N ASP A 199 -1.28 4.65 -1.94
CA ASP A 199 0.06 4.53 -1.39
C ASP A 199 1.15 5.04 -2.34
N PRO A 200 1.29 4.55 -3.58
CA PRO A 200 2.30 5.05 -4.51
C PRO A 200 2.05 6.49 -4.98
N LEU A 201 0.79 6.86 -5.24
CA LEU A 201 0.50 8.16 -5.84
C LEU A 201 0.39 9.28 -4.81
N LEU A 202 -0.37 9.08 -3.73
CA LEU A 202 -0.64 10.15 -2.76
C LEU A 202 0.36 10.12 -1.62
N SER A 203 0.56 8.97 -0.97
CA SER A 203 1.40 8.90 0.24
C SER A 203 2.85 9.24 -0.10
N ILE A 204 3.44 8.54 -1.06
CA ILE A 204 4.80 8.85 -1.55
C ILE A 204 4.84 10.21 -2.27
N GLY A 205 3.82 10.53 -3.07
CA GLY A 205 3.74 11.79 -3.78
C GLY A 205 3.79 13.00 -2.86
N ILE A 206 2.99 13.02 -1.78
CA ILE A 206 3.02 14.11 -0.79
C ILE A 206 4.34 14.11 -0.02
N ALA A 207 4.83 12.95 0.43
CA ALA A 207 6.07 12.86 1.18
C ALA A 207 7.24 13.45 0.35
N ALA A 208 7.40 13.03 -0.90
CA ALA A 208 8.45 13.55 -1.80
C ALA A 208 8.27 15.03 -2.16
N THR A 209 7.04 15.52 -2.24
CA THR A 209 6.76 16.96 -2.45
C THR A 209 7.26 17.80 -1.28
N VAL A 210 7.07 17.32 -0.04
CA VAL A 210 7.53 18.02 1.17
C VAL A 210 9.05 17.90 1.29
N HIS A 211 9.58 16.68 1.18
CA HIS A 211 11.01 16.40 1.23
C HIS A 211 11.36 15.31 0.21
N PRO A 212 12.34 15.55 -0.70
CA PRO A 212 12.78 14.52 -1.65
C PRO A 212 13.21 13.26 -0.92
N LEU A 213 12.83 12.11 -1.45
CA LEU A 213 13.10 10.79 -0.87
C LEU A 213 14.25 10.13 -1.64
N TYR A 214 15.48 10.31 -1.21
CA TYR A 214 16.66 9.64 -1.76
C TYR A 214 17.02 8.43 -0.90
N LEU A 215 17.34 7.32 -1.55
CA LEU A 215 17.71 6.08 -0.88
C LEU A 215 19.18 6.09 -0.44
N THR A 216 19.51 5.29 0.57
CA THR A 216 20.90 4.88 0.83
C THR A 216 21.35 3.85 -0.20
N ASP A 217 22.65 3.64 -0.38
CA ASP A 217 23.17 2.60 -1.27
C ASP A 217 22.60 1.21 -0.91
N ALA A 218 22.64 0.85 0.37
CA ALA A 218 22.10 -0.42 0.86
C ALA A 218 20.55 -0.51 0.73
N GLY A 219 19.85 0.60 0.95
CA GLY A 219 18.41 0.69 0.77
C GLY A 219 18.02 0.56 -0.70
N SER A 220 18.76 1.22 -1.58
CA SER A 220 18.55 1.16 -3.03
C SER A 220 18.70 -0.27 -3.54
N ASP A 221 19.78 -0.97 -3.21
CA ASP A 221 19.99 -2.36 -3.62
C ASP A 221 18.84 -3.28 -3.18
N MET A 222 18.46 -3.20 -1.91
CA MET A 222 17.37 -4.04 -1.38
C MET A 222 16.02 -3.70 -2.01
N ILE A 223 15.70 -2.41 -2.16
CA ILE A 223 14.44 -1.96 -2.75
C ILE A 223 14.39 -2.34 -4.23
N MET A 224 15.44 -2.04 -5.01
CA MET A 224 15.45 -2.24 -6.46
C MET A 224 15.52 -3.71 -6.86
N LEU A 225 16.31 -4.52 -6.14
CA LEU A 225 16.56 -5.91 -6.53
C LEU A 225 15.58 -6.91 -5.91
N VAL A 226 14.96 -6.57 -4.77
CA VAL A 226 14.12 -7.53 -4.04
C VAL A 226 12.69 -7.01 -3.85
N ILE A 227 12.51 -5.87 -3.16
CA ILE A 227 11.20 -5.45 -2.69
C ILE A 227 10.31 -5.01 -3.86
N LEU A 228 10.84 -4.22 -4.75
CA LEU A 228 10.12 -3.65 -5.89
C LEU A 228 9.75 -4.70 -6.94
N PRO A 229 10.66 -5.59 -7.39
CA PRO A 229 10.28 -6.71 -8.25
C PRO A 229 9.23 -7.62 -7.60
N ALA A 230 9.35 -7.91 -6.30
CA ALA A 230 8.37 -8.70 -5.58
C ALA A 230 6.99 -8.03 -5.57
N SER A 231 6.93 -6.70 -5.36
CA SER A 231 5.69 -5.92 -5.38
C SER A 231 5.01 -5.96 -6.75
N ILE A 232 5.79 -5.75 -7.83
CA ILE A 232 5.28 -5.79 -9.21
C ILE A 232 4.80 -7.19 -9.58
N ILE A 233 5.60 -8.23 -9.31
CA ILE A 233 5.25 -9.62 -9.61
C ILE A 233 4.00 -10.03 -8.84
N SER A 234 3.94 -9.72 -7.55
CA SER A 234 2.79 -10.05 -6.71
C SER A 234 1.51 -9.37 -7.19
N THR A 235 1.60 -8.09 -7.56
CA THR A 235 0.48 -7.34 -8.11
C THR A 235 0.05 -7.92 -9.46
N ALA A 236 0.99 -8.25 -10.34
CA ALA A 236 0.69 -8.87 -11.62
C ALA A 236 0.02 -10.24 -11.45
N VAL A 237 0.55 -11.09 -10.56
CA VAL A 237 -0.04 -12.40 -10.26
C VAL A 237 -1.45 -12.25 -9.69
N ALA A 238 -1.67 -11.34 -8.75
CA ALA A 238 -3.00 -11.09 -8.20
C ALA A 238 -4.00 -10.65 -9.28
N LEU A 239 -3.63 -9.70 -10.15
CA LEU A 239 -4.47 -9.25 -11.25
C LEU A 239 -4.75 -10.36 -12.28
N LEU A 240 -3.78 -11.21 -12.57
CA LEU A 240 -3.97 -12.38 -13.44
C LEU A 240 -4.94 -13.39 -12.83
N LEU A 241 -4.79 -13.71 -11.54
CA LEU A 241 -5.71 -14.58 -10.81
C LEU A 241 -7.12 -13.99 -10.76
N MET A 242 -7.25 -12.69 -10.53
CA MET A 242 -8.54 -11.99 -10.60
C MET A 242 -9.21 -12.14 -11.96
N ARG A 243 -8.43 -12.18 -13.04
CA ARG A 243 -8.95 -12.25 -14.42
C ARG A 243 -9.40 -13.63 -14.83
N THR A 244 -8.86 -14.72 -14.24
CA THR A 244 -9.09 -16.10 -14.72
C THR A 244 -10.56 -16.53 -14.68
N SER A 245 -11.31 -16.13 -13.63
CA SER A 245 -12.74 -16.49 -13.49
C SER A 245 -13.58 -15.36 -12.93
N TYR A 246 -13.04 -14.18 -12.75
CA TYR A 246 -13.64 -13.06 -12.03
C TYR A 246 -14.16 -13.48 -10.63
N GLU A 247 -13.54 -14.49 -10.06
CA GLU A 247 -13.80 -15.01 -8.74
C GLU A 247 -12.52 -15.56 -8.14
N PHE A 248 -12.13 -15.03 -6.98
CA PHE A 248 -11.01 -15.61 -6.23
C PHE A 248 -11.46 -16.92 -5.58
N ARG A 249 -10.85 -18.00 -6.04
CA ARG A 249 -11.00 -19.32 -5.43
C ARG A 249 -10.07 -19.47 -4.23
N LYS A 250 -10.44 -20.36 -3.30
CA LYS A 250 -9.62 -20.58 -2.09
C LYS A 250 -8.17 -20.97 -2.38
N TRP A 251 -7.92 -21.78 -3.42
CA TRP A 251 -6.56 -22.18 -3.80
C TRP A 251 -5.72 -21.03 -4.35
N GLU A 252 -6.34 -20.04 -5.01
CA GLU A 252 -5.69 -18.83 -5.50
C GLU A 252 -5.27 -17.93 -4.31
N GLY A 253 -6.10 -17.90 -3.25
CA GLY A 253 -5.72 -17.27 -1.99
C GLY A 253 -4.49 -17.92 -1.34
N ILE A 254 -4.37 -19.26 -1.42
CA ILE A 254 -3.17 -19.97 -0.92
C ILE A 254 -1.93 -19.56 -1.73
N ILE A 255 -2.05 -19.44 -3.05
CA ILE A 255 -0.92 -19.00 -3.91
C ILE A 255 -0.42 -17.63 -3.47
N LEU A 256 -1.32 -16.67 -3.22
CA LEU A 256 -0.94 -15.33 -2.80
C LEU A 256 -0.25 -15.35 -1.42
N ILE A 257 -0.76 -16.12 -0.47
CA ILE A 257 -0.14 -16.26 0.85
C ILE A 257 1.25 -16.89 0.73
N VAL A 258 1.40 -17.95 -0.06
CA VAL A 258 2.70 -18.61 -0.30
C VAL A 258 3.68 -17.62 -0.94
N LEU A 259 3.22 -16.79 -1.87
CA LEU A 259 4.05 -15.77 -2.51
C LEU A 259 4.61 -14.77 -1.49
N TYR A 260 3.83 -14.36 -0.48
CA TYR A 260 4.32 -13.52 0.61
C TYR A 260 5.42 -14.20 1.43
N PHE A 261 5.25 -15.49 1.77
CA PHE A 261 6.28 -16.21 2.53
C PHE A 261 7.55 -16.45 1.68
N ILE A 262 7.42 -16.66 0.36
CA ILE A 262 8.57 -16.71 -0.55
C ILE A 262 9.30 -15.37 -0.52
N PHE A 263 8.59 -14.25 -0.59
CA PHE A 263 9.16 -12.93 -0.49
C PHE A 263 9.95 -12.74 0.82
N LEU A 264 9.38 -13.12 1.98
CA LEU A 264 10.08 -13.05 3.26
C LEU A 264 11.36 -13.91 3.27
N ALA A 265 11.30 -15.11 2.69
CA ALA A 265 12.47 -15.99 2.58
C ALA A 265 13.56 -15.38 1.69
N VAL A 266 13.17 -14.71 0.60
CA VAL A 266 14.11 -14.00 -0.28
C VAL A 266 14.73 -12.80 0.43
N CYS A 267 13.97 -12.00 1.15
CA CYS A 267 14.51 -10.90 1.97
C CYS A 267 15.54 -11.41 2.98
N GLU A 268 15.23 -12.49 3.69
CA GLU A 268 16.15 -13.08 4.67
C GLU A 268 17.43 -13.67 4.01
N TYR A 269 17.30 -14.25 2.82
CA TYR A 269 18.45 -14.73 2.07
C TYR A 269 19.39 -13.58 1.67
N PHE A 270 18.85 -12.50 1.09
CA PHE A 270 19.67 -11.34 0.69
C PHE A 270 20.28 -10.64 1.89
N ARG A 271 19.57 -10.52 3.00
CA ARG A 271 20.12 -10.02 4.27
C ARG A 271 21.35 -10.82 4.73
N ARG A 272 21.32 -12.15 4.61
CA ARG A 272 22.45 -13.02 5.03
C ARG A 272 23.64 -12.96 4.09
N VAL A 273 23.42 -12.69 2.82
CA VAL A 273 24.48 -12.62 1.81
C VAL A 273 25.22 -11.27 1.86
N GLY A 274 24.71 -10.29 2.60
CA GLY A 274 25.37 -9.01 2.85
C GLY A 274 24.95 -7.89 1.90
N PHE A 275 23.71 -7.97 1.38
CA PHE A 275 23.03 -6.84 0.73
C PHE A 275 22.36 -5.98 1.78
#